data_308f933e73b6058f1c6cecfd53195c39
#
_entry.id   308f933e73b6058f1c6cecfd53195c39
#
_cell.length_a   1.000
_cell.length_b   1.000
_cell.length_c   1.000
_cell.angle_alpha   90.00
_cell.angle_beta   90.00
_cell.angle_gamma   90.00
#
_symmetry.space_group_name_H-M   'P 1'
#
loop_
_entity.id
_entity.type
_entity.pdbx_description
1 polymer ?
#
loop_
_entity_poly.entity_id
_entity_poly.type
_entity_poly.pdbx_seq_one_letter_code
_entity_poly.pdbx_strand_id
1 'polypeptide(L)'
;MELVLAESASAVLRWLHVIAGIAWIGSSFYFIHLDLSLRPRPGLPPGVKGDEWQVHGGGFYHMMKYLVAPAQMPDSLTWFKWEAYTTWLSGFALLVLVYYLGADLFLIDKSVLDLTAVQAAVIAFVSLAVAWLAYEGLCRSPLGNHEVALALVGYVFLVALTYGFIHVFSGRGAFTQIGALIGTIMVANVFVIIIPYQKKSVAAMLAGKTPDPRWGALGKQRSVHNNYLTLPVVFLMLSNHYPLFYATRFNWLIVAIVLAIGPVIRHFFNSRHEGKGSPWWTWGVAAAGMAAVAWFSAAGPRTLTIGALPPAPKFADVSNIVMSRCAMCHAAEPVWAGLAAPPKGVLLDTDEHIRLHAPLIAAAAVRSDAMPPGNITEMTPDERLTLASWLAAGAPAQ
;
A
#
# COMPACT_ATOMS: atom_id res chain seq x y z
N MET A 1 -26.27 -10.72 -14.61
CA MET A 1 -25.26 -10.39 -15.64
C MET A 1 -24.33 -9.28 -15.15
N GLU A 2 -24.85 -8.14 -14.71
CA GLU A 2 -24.03 -6.99 -14.24
C GLU A 2 -23.08 -7.35 -13.09
N LEU A 3 -23.54 -8.07 -12.07
CA LEU A 3 -22.71 -8.51 -10.96
C LEU A 3 -21.55 -9.40 -11.42
N VAL A 4 -21.82 -10.38 -12.30
CA VAL A 4 -20.81 -11.28 -12.85
C VAL A 4 -19.76 -10.49 -13.65
N LEU A 5 -20.18 -9.48 -14.40
CA LEU A 5 -19.27 -8.62 -15.16
C LEU A 5 -18.40 -7.76 -14.23
N ALA A 6 -18.98 -7.18 -13.18
CA ALA A 6 -18.23 -6.37 -12.21
C ALA A 6 -17.19 -7.20 -11.43
N GLU A 7 -17.57 -8.39 -10.96
CA GLU A 7 -16.64 -9.31 -10.29
C GLU A 7 -15.54 -9.80 -11.23
N SER A 8 -15.88 -10.15 -12.47
CA SER A 8 -14.91 -10.56 -13.48
C SER A 8 -13.94 -9.43 -13.82
N ALA A 9 -14.44 -8.21 -14.00
CA ALA A 9 -13.61 -7.03 -14.23
C ALA A 9 -12.66 -6.77 -13.06
N SER A 10 -13.17 -6.87 -11.82
CA SER A 10 -12.35 -6.73 -10.61
C SER A 10 -11.25 -7.79 -10.55
N ALA A 11 -11.55 -9.05 -10.87
CA ALA A 11 -10.58 -10.13 -10.86
C ALA A 11 -9.48 -9.93 -11.92
N VAL A 12 -9.85 -9.57 -13.15
CA VAL A 12 -8.91 -9.31 -14.26
C VAL A 12 -8.03 -8.09 -13.95
N LEU A 13 -8.61 -7.00 -13.44
CA LEU A 13 -7.85 -5.81 -13.07
C LEU A 13 -6.87 -6.09 -11.91
N ARG A 14 -7.27 -6.88 -10.91
CA ARG A 14 -6.36 -7.31 -9.83
C ARG A 14 -5.20 -8.14 -10.36
N TRP A 15 -5.51 -9.10 -11.22
CA TRP A 15 -4.48 -9.92 -11.85
C TRP A 15 -3.49 -9.09 -12.65
N LEU A 16 -3.98 -8.19 -13.51
CA LEU A 16 -3.16 -7.26 -14.28
C LEU A 16 -2.32 -6.34 -13.37
N HIS A 17 -2.94 -5.78 -12.32
CA HIS A 17 -2.25 -4.91 -11.37
C HIS A 17 -1.10 -5.62 -10.65
N VAL A 18 -1.33 -6.84 -10.18
CA VAL A 18 -0.31 -7.65 -9.49
C VAL A 18 0.85 -7.98 -10.44
N ILE A 19 0.56 -8.46 -11.67
CA ILE A 19 1.60 -8.80 -12.64
C ILE A 19 2.43 -7.57 -13.03
N ALA A 20 1.77 -6.46 -13.37
CA ALA A 20 2.45 -5.22 -13.71
C ALA A 20 3.27 -4.67 -12.53
N GLY A 21 2.73 -4.75 -11.30
CA GLY A 21 3.41 -4.35 -10.08
C GLY A 21 4.67 -5.18 -9.82
N ILE A 22 4.59 -6.51 -9.96
CA ILE A 22 5.75 -7.40 -9.84
C ILE A 22 6.83 -7.04 -10.86
N ALA A 23 6.45 -6.85 -12.12
CA ALA A 23 7.37 -6.45 -13.19
C ALA A 23 8.03 -5.09 -12.90
N TRP A 24 7.26 -4.10 -12.43
CA TRP A 24 7.80 -2.79 -12.09
C TRP A 24 8.75 -2.85 -10.88
N ILE A 25 8.37 -3.55 -9.81
CA ILE A 25 9.22 -3.72 -8.63
C ILE A 25 10.51 -4.44 -9.00
N GLY A 26 10.41 -5.53 -9.79
CA GLY A 26 11.56 -6.31 -10.24
C GLY A 26 12.53 -5.46 -11.05
N SER A 27 12.06 -4.75 -12.08
CA SER A 27 12.90 -3.87 -12.90
C SER A 27 13.50 -2.71 -12.09
N SER A 28 12.72 -2.10 -11.19
CA SER A 28 13.21 -1.02 -10.32
C SER A 28 14.34 -1.48 -9.40
N PHE A 29 14.17 -2.63 -8.74
CA PHE A 29 15.20 -3.19 -7.88
C PHE A 29 16.45 -3.60 -8.66
N TYR A 30 16.26 -4.20 -9.84
CA TYR A 30 17.35 -4.60 -10.71
C TYR A 30 18.19 -3.39 -11.17
N PHE A 31 17.57 -2.31 -11.66
CA PHE A 31 18.32 -1.14 -12.13
C PHE A 31 18.99 -0.36 -10.99
N ILE A 32 18.39 -0.31 -9.80
CA ILE A 32 19.06 0.28 -8.63
C ILE A 32 20.26 -0.60 -8.21
N HIS A 33 20.08 -1.93 -8.17
CA HIS A 33 21.20 -2.85 -7.94
C HIS A 33 22.33 -2.59 -8.96
N LEU A 34 21.99 -2.61 -10.24
CA LEU A 34 22.98 -2.42 -11.31
C LEU A 34 23.72 -1.07 -11.17
N ASP A 35 23.01 0.04 -10.95
CA ASP A 35 23.61 1.37 -10.77
C ASP A 35 24.55 1.46 -9.59
N LEU A 36 24.28 0.74 -8.50
CA LEU A 36 25.09 0.70 -7.29
C LEU A 36 26.26 -0.29 -7.39
N SER A 37 26.13 -1.34 -8.21
CA SER A 37 27.15 -2.38 -8.38
C SER A 37 28.20 -2.06 -9.44
N LEU A 38 27.97 -1.07 -10.30
CA LEU A 38 28.93 -0.67 -11.32
C LEU A 38 30.30 -0.31 -10.71
N ARG A 39 31.38 -0.92 -11.23
CA ARG A 39 32.75 -0.65 -10.82
C ARG A 39 33.57 -0.09 -11.99
N PRO A 40 34.30 1.01 -11.79
CA PRO A 40 35.26 1.47 -12.78
C PRO A 40 36.41 0.46 -12.87
N ARG A 41 36.78 0.07 -14.10
CA ARG A 41 37.89 -0.85 -14.37
C ARG A 41 38.77 -0.33 -15.50
N PRO A 42 40.07 -0.68 -15.49
CA PRO A 42 40.92 -0.41 -16.66
C PRO A 42 40.41 -1.13 -17.91
N GLY A 43 40.57 -0.49 -19.06
CA GLY A 43 40.21 -1.09 -20.36
C GLY A 43 38.70 -0.93 -20.76
N LEU A 44 37.86 -0.27 -19.95
CA LEU A 44 36.52 0.06 -20.35
C LEU A 44 36.51 1.11 -21.49
N PRO A 45 35.52 1.04 -22.41
CA PRO A 45 35.37 2.03 -23.48
C PRO A 45 35.26 3.46 -22.95
N PRO A 46 35.65 4.47 -23.72
CA PRO A 46 35.53 5.86 -23.34
C PRO A 46 34.07 6.23 -22.99
N GLY A 47 33.88 6.98 -21.90
CA GLY A 47 32.59 7.43 -21.44
C GLY A 47 31.75 6.40 -20.66
N VAL A 48 32.29 5.20 -20.42
CA VAL A 48 31.68 4.21 -19.53
C VAL A 48 31.96 4.56 -18.09
N LYS A 49 30.92 4.65 -17.26
CA LYS A 49 31.02 4.90 -15.83
C LYS A 49 31.61 3.70 -15.07
N GLY A 50 31.28 2.50 -15.50
CA GLY A 50 31.69 1.24 -14.90
C GLY A 50 30.95 0.07 -15.51
N ASP A 51 31.35 -1.13 -15.14
CA ASP A 51 30.76 -2.39 -15.57
C ASP A 51 30.33 -3.26 -14.39
N GLU A 52 29.45 -4.21 -14.70
CA GLU A 52 28.96 -5.25 -13.80
C GLU A 52 28.83 -6.57 -14.58
N TRP A 53 29.31 -7.66 -14.00
CA TRP A 53 29.19 -9.00 -14.55
C TRP A 53 28.15 -9.82 -13.78
N GLN A 54 27.23 -10.43 -14.48
CA GLN A 54 26.14 -11.19 -13.89
C GLN A 54 26.04 -12.56 -14.52
N VAL A 55 25.53 -13.53 -13.77
CA VAL A 55 25.27 -14.89 -14.26
C VAL A 55 23.78 -15.17 -14.23
N HIS A 56 23.22 -15.55 -15.37
CA HIS A 56 21.84 -16.00 -15.46
C HIS A 56 21.65 -16.92 -16.67
N GLY A 57 20.79 -17.93 -16.54
CA GLY A 57 20.48 -18.85 -17.63
C GLY A 57 21.67 -19.62 -18.19
N GLY A 58 22.70 -19.91 -17.37
CA GLY A 58 23.89 -20.64 -17.78
C GLY A 58 24.92 -19.82 -18.57
N GLY A 59 24.76 -18.50 -18.64
CA GLY A 59 25.67 -17.59 -19.33
C GLY A 59 26.08 -16.40 -18.48
N PHE A 60 26.99 -15.60 -19.05
CA PHE A 60 27.48 -14.36 -18.46
C PHE A 60 26.87 -13.17 -19.17
N TYR A 61 26.39 -12.20 -18.40
CA TYR A 61 25.97 -10.90 -18.87
C TYR A 61 26.96 -9.85 -18.44
N HIS A 62 27.46 -9.07 -19.39
CA HIS A 62 28.34 -7.94 -19.15
C HIS A 62 27.58 -6.63 -19.37
N MET A 63 27.30 -5.91 -18.31
CA MET A 63 26.52 -4.67 -18.34
C MET A 63 27.44 -3.47 -18.16
N MET A 64 27.39 -2.53 -19.09
CA MET A 64 28.15 -1.28 -19.05
C MET A 64 27.19 -0.09 -19.09
N LYS A 65 27.46 0.93 -18.25
CA LYS A 65 26.67 2.17 -18.27
C LYS A 65 27.44 3.29 -18.94
N TYR A 66 26.98 3.68 -20.12
CA TYR A 66 27.53 4.81 -20.86
C TYR A 66 26.94 6.13 -20.34
N LEU A 67 27.82 7.12 -20.12
CA LEU A 67 27.44 8.51 -19.81
C LEU A 67 27.52 9.42 -21.04
N VAL A 68 28.04 8.90 -22.13
CA VAL A 68 28.08 9.50 -23.48
C VAL A 68 27.57 8.47 -24.48
N ALA A 69 27.28 8.89 -25.71
CA ALA A 69 26.90 7.95 -26.76
C ALA A 69 28.03 6.96 -27.03
N PRO A 70 27.78 5.63 -27.06
CA PRO A 70 28.77 4.66 -27.49
C PRO A 70 29.16 4.90 -28.95
N ALA A 71 30.35 4.44 -29.34
CA ALA A 71 30.85 4.59 -30.69
C ALA A 71 29.92 3.99 -31.77
N GLN A 72 29.21 2.92 -31.40
CA GLN A 72 28.17 2.30 -32.21
C GLN A 72 26.88 2.28 -31.40
N MET A 73 25.90 3.07 -31.81
CA MET A 73 24.56 3.08 -31.20
C MET A 73 23.78 1.88 -31.70
N PRO A 74 22.99 1.22 -30.80
CA PRO A 74 22.06 0.19 -31.19
C PRO A 74 20.88 0.80 -31.97
N ASP A 75 20.31 0.02 -32.90
CA ASP A 75 19.16 0.42 -33.71
C ASP A 75 17.90 0.67 -32.88
N SER A 76 17.79 0.01 -31.72
CA SER A 76 16.63 0.14 -30.83
C SER A 76 17.06 0.32 -29.39
N LEU A 77 16.29 1.12 -28.65
CA LEU A 77 16.44 1.33 -27.21
C LEU A 77 15.17 0.89 -26.49
N THR A 78 15.32 0.03 -25.46
CA THR A 78 14.21 -0.38 -24.60
C THR A 78 13.98 0.63 -23.49
N TRP A 79 12.72 1.01 -23.27
CA TRP A 79 12.31 1.98 -22.29
C TRP A 79 11.43 1.31 -21.23
N PHE A 80 11.93 1.19 -20.01
CA PHE A 80 11.21 0.62 -18.87
C PHE A 80 10.24 1.67 -18.29
N LYS A 81 9.02 1.67 -18.78
CA LYS A 81 7.96 2.62 -18.38
C LYS A 81 6.57 2.00 -18.31
N TRP A 82 6.29 1.02 -19.18
CA TRP A 82 4.96 0.44 -19.31
C TRP A 82 4.57 -0.36 -18.07
N GLU A 83 5.53 -0.97 -17.38
CA GLU A 83 5.34 -1.66 -16.12
C GLU A 83 4.76 -0.72 -15.05
N ALA A 84 5.34 0.48 -14.91
CA ALA A 84 4.86 1.51 -14.00
C ALA A 84 3.50 2.06 -14.42
N TYR A 85 3.32 2.37 -15.71
CA TYR A 85 2.07 2.94 -16.22
C TYR A 85 0.91 1.95 -16.10
N THR A 86 1.11 0.69 -16.48
CA THR A 86 0.09 -0.35 -16.39
C THR A 86 -0.27 -0.64 -14.93
N THR A 87 0.72 -0.62 -14.01
CA THR A 87 0.47 -0.76 -12.58
C THR A 87 -0.44 0.35 -12.08
N TRP A 88 -0.16 1.61 -12.42
CA TRP A 88 -0.99 2.71 -11.96
C TRP A 88 -2.38 2.72 -12.61
N LEU A 89 -2.47 2.51 -13.92
CA LEU A 89 -3.75 2.50 -14.64
C LEU A 89 -4.69 1.42 -14.11
N SER A 90 -4.17 0.19 -13.92
CA SER A 90 -4.96 -0.92 -13.36
C SER A 90 -5.29 -0.69 -11.89
N GLY A 91 -4.37 -0.13 -11.09
CA GLY A 91 -4.59 0.21 -9.70
C GLY A 91 -5.61 1.34 -9.53
N PHE A 92 -5.56 2.37 -10.38
CA PHE A 92 -6.55 3.44 -10.38
C PHE A 92 -7.94 2.93 -10.80
N ALA A 93 -8.01 2.07 -11.83
CA ALA A 93 -9.27 1.42 -12.21
C ALA A 93 -9.86 0.60 -11.06
N LEU A 94 -9.02 -0.13 -10.30
CA LEU A 94 -9.43 -0.84 -9.09
C LEU A 94 -9.89 0.11 -7.98
N LEU A 95 -9.21 1.23 -7.79
CA LEU A 95 -9.60 2.24 -6.80
C LEU A 95 -11.00 2.79 -7.12
N VAL A 96 -11.26 3.10 -8.38
CA VAL A 96 -12.59 3.54 -8.84
C VAL A 96 -13.62 2.43 -8.64
N LEU A 97 -13.35 1.23 -9.16
CA LEU A 97 -14.32 0.14 -9.15
C LEU A 97 -14.68 -0.31 -7.73
N VAL A 98 -13.69 -0.43 -6.84
CA VAL A 98 -13.89 -1.00 -5.50
C VAL A 98 -14.19 0.08 -4.45
N TYR A 99 -13.46 1.20 -4.47
CA TYR A 99 -13.53 2.19 -3.39
C TYR A 99 -14.41 3.39 -3.72
N TYR A 100 -14.49 3.83 -4.99
CA TYR A 100 -15.35 4.98 -5.30
C TYR A 100 -16.77 4.56 -5.61
N LEU A 101 -16.97 3.50 -6.41
CA LEU A 101 -18.29 2.95 -6.67
C LEU A 101 -18.85 2.14 -5.49
N GLY A 102 -17.97 1.53 -4.68
CA GLY A 102 -18.32 0.83 -3.44
C GLY A 102 -17.99 1.63 -2.18
N ALA A 103 -18.09 2.97 -2.22
CA ALA A 103 -17.62 3.85 -1.15
C ALA A 103 -18.25 3.53 0.21
N ASP A 104 -19.54 3.24 0.25
CA ASP A 104 -20.29 2.92 1.48
C ASP A 104 -19.73 1.68 2.21
N LEU A 105 -19.18 0.70 1.46
CA LEU A 105 -18.63 -0.53 2.04
C LEU A 105 -17.14 -0.44 2.37
N PHE A 106 -16.38 0.35 1.61
CA PHE A 106 -14.92 0.23 1.66
C PHE A 106 -14.18 1.53 1.98
N LEU A 107 -14.77 2.69 1.69
CA LEU A 107 -14.11 3.97 1.87
C LEU A 107 -14.67 4.75 3.07
N ILE A 108 -15.98 4.77 3.25
CA ILE A 108 -16.67 5.54 4.29
C ILE A 108 -16.78 4.73 5.57
N ASP A 109 -16.71 5.41 6.70
CA ASP A 109 -17.18 4.98 8.00
C ASP A 109 -17.88 6.17 8.66
N LYS A 110 -19.21 6.10 8.77
CA LYS A 110 -20.02 7.18 9.33
C LYS A 110 -19.74 7.46 10.79
N SER A 111 -19.17 6.50 11.52
CA SER A 111 -18.73 6.73 12.90
C SER A 111 -17.45 7.57 12.98
N VAL A 112 -16.69 7.67 11.87
CA VAL A 112 -15.50 8.52 11.76
C VAL A 112 -15.87 9.90 11.22
N LEU A 113 -16.51 9.93 10.04
CA LEU A 113 -17.01 11.16 9.42
C LEU A 113 -18.18 10.84 8.50
N ASP A 114 -19.30 11.53 8.70
CA ASP A 114 -20.50 11.36 7.88
C ASP A 114 -20.31 12.03 6.50
N LEU A 115 -19.93 11.21 5.52
CA LEU A 115 -19.67 11.62 4.14
C LEU A 115 -20.66 10.89 3.20
N THR A 116 -21.05 11.60 2.15
CA THR A 116 -21.67 10.93 1.00
C THR A 116 -20.60 10.24 0.15
N ALA A 117 -21.00 9.22 -0.62
CA ALA A 117 -20.08 8.49 -1.53
C ALA A 117 -19.33 9.42 -2.49
N VAL A 118 -20.03 10.45 -3.01
CA VAL A 118 -19.42 11.45 -3.91
C VAL A 118 -18.39 12.30 -3.19
N GLN A 119 -18.70 12.79 -1.97
CA GLN A 119 -17.75 13.57 -1.18
C GLN A 119 -16.48 12.75 -0.87
N ALA A 120 -16.66 11.52 -0.40
CA ALA A 120 -15.52 10.64 -0.09
C ALA A 120 -14.66 10.36 -1.33
N ALA A 121 -15.27 10.06 -2.48
CA ALA A 121 -14.55 9.81 -3.73
C ALA A 121 -13.82 11.06 -4.23
N VAL A 122 -14.42 12.26 -4.14
CA VAL A 122 -13.77 13.52 -4.52
C VAL A 122 -12.58 13.84 -3.62
N ILE A 123 -12.73 13.72 -2.29
CA ILE A 123 -11.63 13.93 -1.33
C ILE A 123 -10.50 12.95 -1.64
N ALA A 124 -10.81 11.67 -1.84
CA ALA A 124 -9.83 10.65 -2.15
C ALA A 124 -9.10 10.96 -3.48
N PHE A 125 -9.81 11.27 -4.55
CA PHE A 125 -9.23 11.59 -5.85
C PHE A 125 -8.35 12.85 -5.80
N VAL A 126 -8.87 13.94 -5.24
CA VAL A 126 -8.15 15.23 -5.17
C VAL A 126 -6.88 15.08 -4.31
N SER A 127 -6.94 14.30 -3.23
CA SER A 127 -5.77 14.08 -2.37
C SER A 127 -4.59 13.44 -3.10
N LEU A 128 -4.81 12.59 -4.12
CA LEU A 128 -3.73 12.01 -4.94
C LEU A 128 -2.95 13.10 -5.68
N ALA A 129 -3.67 14.03 -6.31
CA ALA A 129 -3.06 15.12 -7.07
C ALA A 129 -2.36 16.12 -6.14
N VAL A 130 -3.02 16.53 -5.06
CA VAL A 130 -2.48 17.49 -4.08
C VAL A 130 -1.22 16.94 -3.42
N ALA A 131 -1.22 15.67 -3.02
CA ALA A 131 -0.05 15.06 -2.40
C ALA A 131 1.13 14.93 -3.36
N TRP A 132 0.89 14.61 -4.64
CA TRP A 132 1.96 14.62 -5.63
C TRP A 132 2.52 16.01 -5.85
N LEU A 133 1.68 17.04 -5.98
CA LEU A 133 2.12 18.43 -6.12
C LEU A 133 2.94 18.90 -4.92
N ALA A 134 2.51 18.56 -3.70
CA ALA A 134 3.25 18.88 -2.47
C ALA A 134 4.62 18.17 -2.44
N TYR A 135 4.67 16.87 -2.75
CA TYR A 135 5.91 16.11 -2.85
C TYR A 135 6.85 16.70 -3.92
N GLU A 136 6.34 17.02 -5.10
CA GLU A 136 7.12 17.64 -6.18
C GLU A 136 7.65 19.01 -5.76
N GLY A 137 6.82 19.81 -5.07
CA GLY A 137 7.24 21.08 -4.48
C GLY A 137 8.38 20.94 -3.48
N LEU A 138 8.29 19.94 -2.57
CA LEU A 138 9.37 19.63 -1.62
C LEU A 138 10.67 19.23 -2.35
N CYS A 139 10.57 18.41 -3.37
CA CYS A 139 11.75 17.97 -4.13
C CYS A 139 12.40 19.09 -4.97
N ARG A 140 11.62 20.10 -5.40
CA ARG A 140 12.14 21.26 -6.15
C ARG A 140 12.62 22.38 -5.22
N SER A 141 12.26 22.35 -3.96
CA SER A 141 12.73 23.32 -2.98
C SER A 141 14.23 23.13 -2.65
N PRO A 142 14.88 24.04 -1.94
CA PRO A 142 16.25 23.84 -1.44
C PRO A 142 16.45 22.54 -0.66
N LEU A 143 15.38 22.03 -0.02
CA LEU A 143 15.37 20.76 0.69
C LEU A 143 15.72 19.58 -0.23
N GLY A 144 15.36 19.67 -1.53
CA GLY A 144 15.70 18.65 -2.52
C GLY A 144 17.19 18.37 -2.69
N ASN A 145 18.06 19.27 -2.26
CA ASN A 145 19.52 19.09 -2.26
C ASN A 145 20.02 18.36 -1.00
N HIS A 146 19.18 18.09 -0.02
CA HIS A 146 19.51 17.47 1.26
C HIS A 146 18.73 16.16 1.45
N GLU A 147 19.25 15.06 0.91
CA GLU A 147 18.54 13.75 0.83
C GLU A 147 17.94 13.29 2.17
N VAL A 148 18.71 13.37 3.26
CA VAL A 148 18.25 12.94 4.59
C VAL A 148 17.15 13.85 5.12
N ALA A 149 17.30 15.17 4.99
CA ALA A 149 16.29 16.12 5.45
C ALA A 149 15.00 15.98 4.63
N LEU A 150 15.11 15.79 3.31
CA LEU A 150 13.97 15.54 2.44
C LEU A 150 13.25 14.24 2.81
N ALA A 151 13.99 13.16 3.11
CA ALA A 151 13.43 11.89 3.54
C ALA A 151 12.68 12.03 4.87
N LEU A 152 13.23 12.75 5.85
CA LEU A 152 12.58 12.99 7.13
C LEU A 152 11.30 13.84 6.99
N VAL A 153 11.36 14.92 6.21
CA VAL A 153 10.17 15.75 5.94
C VAL A 153 9.12 14.97 5.15
N GLY A 154 9.53 14.19 4.16
CA GLY A 154 8.64 13.29 3.41
C GLY A 154 8.00 12.22 4.29
N TYR A 155 8.74 11.65 5.22
CA TYR A 155 8.21 10.71 6.21
C TYR A 155 7.14 11.37 7.09
N VAL A 156 7.44 12.54 7.68
CA VAL A 156 6.48 13.28 8.50
C VAL A 156 5.24 13.65 7.69
N PHE A 157 5.41 14.08 6.45
CA PHE A 157 4.32 14.39 5.53
C PHE A 157 3.40 13.17 5.30
N LEU A 158 3.94 11.99 5.01
CA LEU A 158 3.14 10.78 4.80
C LEU A 158 2.45 10.31 6.09
N VAL A 159 3.11 10.42 7.24
CA VAL A 159 2.51 10.09 8.54
C VAL A 159 1.37 11.05 8.88
N ALA A 160 1.55 12.35 8.63
CA ALA A 160 0.51 13.36 8.85
C ALA A 160 -0.71 13.12 7.95
N LEU A 161 -0.49 12.79 6.66
CA LEU A 161 -1.57 12.40 5.75
C LEU A 161 -2.28 11.13 6.22
N THR A 162 -1.53 10.13 6.68
CA THR A 162 -2.11 8.92 7.25
C THR A 162 -3.01 9.24 8.42
N TYR A 163 -2.51 10.06 9.36
CA TYR A 163 -3.29 10.50 10.51
C TYR A 163 -4.55 11.27 10.11
N GLY A 164 -4.46 12.13 9.10
CA GLY A 164 -5.62 12.81 8.54
C GLY A 164 -6.63 11.83 7.94
N PHE A 165 -6.19 10.90 7.11
CA PHE A 165 -7.10 9.97 6.43
C PHE A 165 -7.83 9.01 7.35
N ILE A 166 -7.23 8.58 8.46
CA ILE A 166 -7.94 7.75 9.45
C ILE A 166 -9.04 8.51 10.23
N HIS A 167 -9.11 9.84 10.08
CA HIS A 167 -10.17 10.69 10.62
C HIS A 167 -11.17 11.16 9.54
N VAL A 168 -10.98 10.71 8.30
CA VAL A 168 -11.85 11.04 7.16
C VAL A 168 -12.49 9.76 6.59
N PHE A 169 -11.73 8.68 6.50
CA PHE A 169 -12.15 7.43 5.88
C PHE A 169 -12.21 6.29 6.90
N SER A 170 -12.82 5.18 6.49
CA SER A 170 -12.68 3.91 7.20
C SER A 170 -11.20 3.52 7.32
N GLY A 171 -10.82 2.74 8.32
CA GLY A 171 -9.44 2.29 8.48
C GLY A 171 -8.90 1.60 7.22
N ARG A 172 -9.74 0.75 6.57
CA ARG A 172 -9.42 0.11 5.29
C ARG A 172 -9.25 1.12 4.16
N GLY A 173 -10.16 2.08 4.06
CA GLY A 173 -10.10 3.17 3.09
C GLY A 173 -8.85 4.02 3.25
N ALA A 174 -8.50 4.40 4.46
CA ALA A 174 -7.31 5.18 4.77
C ALA A 174 -6.01 4.48 4.36
N PHE A 175 -5.86 3.19 4.67
CA PHE A 175 -4.66 2.40 4.28
C PHE A 175 -4.53 2.28 2.76
N THR A 176 -5.64 2.00 2.09
CA THR A 176 -5.65 1.93 0.62
C THR A 176 -5.34 3.30 0.01
N GLN A 177 -5.90 4.36 0.55
CA GLN A 177 -5.68 5.72 0.04
C GLN A 177 -4.22 6.16 0.19
N ILE A 178 -3.57 5.88 1.32
CA ILE A 178 -2.13 6.13 1.48
C ILE A 178 -1.30 5.30 0.50
N GLY A 179 -1.63 4.03 0.32
CA GLY A 179 -0.97 3.17 -0.66
C GLY A 179 -1.12 3.69 -2.09
N ALA A 180 -2.33 4.09 -2.48
CA ALA A 180 -2.63 4.68 -3.79
C ALA A 180 -1.90 6.01 -4.00
N LEU A 181 -1.82 6.85 -2.95
CA LEU A 181 -1.09 8.11 -2.96
C LEU A 181 0.41 7.89 -3.18
N ILE A 182 1.04 6.99 -2.43
CA ILE A 182 2.45 6.65 -2.62
C ILE A 182 2.68 6.08 -4.03
N GLY A 183 1.83 5.16 -4.50
CA GLY A 183 1.89 4.63 -5.85
C GLY A 183 1.75 5.70 -6.93
N THR A 184 0.89 6.71 -6.70
CA THR A 184 0.71 7.86 -7.60
C THR A 184 1.96 8.74 -7.63
N ILE A 185 2.58 9.03 -6.48
CA ILE A 185 3.87 9.74 -6.42
C ILE A 185 4.93 8.96 -7.21
N MET A 186 5.01 7.65 -7.00
CA MET A 186 6.01 6.80 -7.65
C MET A 186 5.85 6.77 -9.17
N VAL A 187 4.62 6.62 -9.69
CA VAL A 187 4.40 6.61 -11.14
C VAL A 187 4.56 7.99 -11.74
N ALA A 188 4.14 9.05 -11.05
CA ALA A 188 4.35 10.43 -11.50
C ALA A 188 5.85 10.76 -11.61
N ASN A 189 6.68 10.26 -10.69
CA ASN A 189 8.14 10.32 -10.82
C ASN A 189 8.63 9.70 -12.15
N VAL A 190 8.07 8.54 -12.53
CA VAL A 190 8.44 7.90 -13.82
C VAL A 190 7.94 8.71 -15.00
N PHE A 191 6.66 9.12 -15.01
CA PHE A 191 6.00 9.76 -16.13
C PHE A 191 6.46 11.19 -16.37
N VAL A 192 6.59 11.99 -15.30
CA VAL A 192 6.85 13.44 -15.39
C VAL A 192 8.34 13.76 -15.33
N ILE A 193 9.14 12.96 -14.62
CA ILE A 193 10.55 13.29 -14.36
C ILE A 193 11.49 12.30 -15.05
N ILE A 194 11.44 11.00 -14.68
CA ILE A 194 12.45 10.04 -15.09
C ILE A 194 12.47 9.89 -16.62
N ILE A 195 11.36 9.50 -17.23
CA ILE A 195 11.30 9.26 -18.69
C ILE A 195 11.55 10.51 -19.52
N PRO A 196 10.96 11.70 -19.22
CA PRO A 196 11.27 12.92 -19.96
C PRO A 196 12.74 13.32 -19.90
N TYR A 197 13.38 13.24 -18.75
CA TYR A 197 14.79 13.58 -18.63
C TYR A 197 15.73 12.55 -19.27
N GLN A 198 15.39 11.25 -19.18
CA GLN A 198 16.10 10.21 -19.92
C GLN A 198 16.03 10.45 -21.42
N LYS A 199 14.86 10.79 -21.97
CA LYS A 199 14.70 11.13 -23.41
C LYS A 199 15.55 12.33 -23.80
N LYS A 200 15.57 13.40 -22.97
CA LYS A 200 16.43 14.58 -23.23
C LYS A 200 17.91 14.21 -23.23
N SER A 201 18.34 13.38 -22.26
CA SER A 201 19.74 12.92 -22.16
C SER A 201 20.14 12.11 -23.40
N VAL A 202 19.32 11.14 -23.80
CA VAL A 202 19.57 10.32 -25.01
C VAL A 202 19.60 11.18 -26.27
N ALA A 203 18.65 12.10 -26.43
CA ALA A 203 18.62 13.00 -27.58
C ALA A 203 19.87 13.90 -27.68
N ALA A 204 20.36 14.40 -26.52
CA ALA A 204 21.61 15.17 -26.49
C ALA A 204 22.80 14.32 -26.91
N MET A 205 22.93 13.09 -26.37
CA MET A 205 24.00 12.15 -26.72
C MET A 205 23.97 11.79 -28.23
N LEU A 206 22.80 11.51 -28.78
CA LEU A 206 22.64 11.22 -30.20
C LEU A 206 23.03 12.41 -31.11
N ALA A 207 22.85 13.63 -30.61
CA ALA A 207 23.26 14.84 -31.28
C ALA A 207 24.75 15.18 -31.08
N GLY A 208 25.55 14.29 -30.49
CA GLY A 208 26.97 14.52 -30.20
C GLY A 208 27.21 15.57 -29.09
N LYS A 209 26.19 15.90 -28.31
CA LYS A 209 26.25 16.88 -27.22
C LYS A 209 26.34 16.19 -25.86
N THR A 210 27.06 16.81 -24.93
CA THR A 210 27.05 16.35 -23.52
C THR A 210 25.69 16.68 -22.88
N PRO A 211 24.97 15.70 -22.31
CA PRO A 211 23.73 15.96 -21.59
C PRO A 211 23.93 16.88 -20.38
N ASP A 212 22.92 17.68 -20.04
CA ASP A 212 22.93 18.42 -18.76
C ASP A 212 22.96 17.42 -17.58
N PRO A 213 23.99 17.49 -16.71
CA PRO A 213 24.13 16.56 -15.58
C PRO A 213 22.92 16.56 -14.64
N ARG A 214 22.20 17.67 -14.57
CA ARG A 214 20.99 17.80 -13.73
C ARG A 214 19.88 16.84 -14.14
N TRP A 215 19.75 16.51 -15.43
CA TRP A 215 18.72 15.57 -15.90
C TRP A 215 18.95 14.17 -15.32
N GLY A 216 20.19 13.71 -15.35
CA GLY A 216 20.57 12.42 -14.76
C GLY A 216 20.41 12.40 -13.24
N ALA A 217 20.82 13.48 -12.58
CA ALA A 217 20.73 13.61 -11.13
C ALA A 217 19.28 13.57 -10.64
N LEU A 218 18.37 14.35 -11.26
CA LEU A 218 16.95 14.36 -10.94
C LEU A 218 16.30 12.99 -11.20
N GLY A 219 16.57 12.38 -12.35
CA GLY A 219 16.07 11.04 -12.66
C GLY A 219 16.52 9.99 -11.62
N LYS A 220 17.80 10.04 -11.22
CA LYS A 220 18.35 9.15 -10.18
C LYS A 220 17.69 9.39 -8.83
N GLN A 221 17.55 10.64 -8.38
CA GLN A 221 16.88 10.98 -7.12
C GLN A 221 15.48 10.37 -7.06
N ARG A 222 14.67 10.57 -8.10
CA ARG A 222 13.30 10.02 -8.13
C ARG A 222 13.27 8.49 -8.15
N SER A 223 14.20 7.85 -8.87
CA SER A 223 14.34 6.39 -8.86
C SER A 223 14.72 5.85 -7.49
N VAL A 224 15.58 6.55 -6.75
CA VAL A 224 15.95 6.19 -5.37
C VAL A 224 14.75 6.35 -4.44
N HIS A 225 13.97 7.44 -4.55
CA HIS A 225 12.75 7.60 -3.77
C HIS A 225 11.76 6.46 -4.03
N ASN A 226 11.52 6.11 -5.29
CA ASN A 226 10.66 4.98 -5.65
C ASN A 226 11.17 3.66 -5.04
N ASN A 227 12.49 3.43 -5.06
CA ASN A 227 13.09 2.25 -4.47
C ASN A 227 12.83 2.13 -2.97
N TYR A 228 12.96 3.23 -2.22
CA TYR A 228 12.71 3.24 -0.77
C TYR A 228 11.22 3.15 -0.42
N LEU A 229 10.33 3.70 -1.25
CA LEU A 229 8.88 3.65 -1.05
C LEU A 229 8.25 2.31 -1.44
N THR A 230 8.95 1.43 -2.15
CA THR A 230 8.39 0.18 -2.69
C THR A 230 7.89 -0.76 -1.61
N LEU A 231 8.68 -1.05 -0.56
CA LEU A 231 8.24 -1.99 0.50
C LEU A 231 7.05 -1.44 1.30
N PRO A 232 7.01 -0.17 1.71
CA PRO A 232 5.83 0.41 2.33
C PRO A 232 4.57 0.31 1.47
N VAL A 233 4.63 0.66 0.19
CA VAL A 233 3.45 0.61 -0.68
C VAL A 233 2.94 -0.80 -0.86
N VAL A 234 3.81 -1.80 -0.99
CA VAL A 234 3.42 -3.21 -1.09
C VAL A 234 2.71 -3.66 0.18
N PHE A 235 3.23 -3.32 1.37
CA PHE A 235 2.56 -3.63 2.63
C PHE A 235 1.15 -3.03 2.69
N LEU A 236 1.00 -1.76 2.32
CA LEU A 236 -0.29 -1.08 2.33
C LEU A 236 -1.29 -1.73 1.36
N MET A 237 -0.84 -2.14 0.17
CA MET A 237 -1.68 -2.85 -0.78
C MET A 237 -2.12 -4.23 -0.29
N LEU A 238 -1.25 -4.96 0.43
CA LEU A 238 -1.57 -6.25 1.02
C LEU A 238 -2.44 -6.14 2.28
N SER A 239 -2.36 -5.03 3.01
CA SER A 239 -3.05 -4.81 4.28
C SER A 239 -4.57 -4.96 4.20
N ASN A 240 -5.17 -4.76 3.02
CA ASN A 240 -6.59 -4.99 2.77
C ASN A 240 -7.08 -6.38 3.14
N HIS A 241 -6.19 -7.37 3.16
CA HIS A 241 -6.49 -8.75 3.51
C HIS A 241 -6.33 -9.04 5.01
N TYR A 242 -5.82 -8.07 5.78
CA TYR A 242 -5.47 -8.23 7.19
C TYR A 242 -6.11 -7.14 8.06
N PRO A 243 -7.37 -7.32 8.49
CA PRO A 243 -8.08 -6.34 9.31
C PRO A 243 -7.33 -5.91 10.57
N LEU A 244 -6.51 -6.79 11.15
CA LEU A 244 -5.70 -6.48 12.32
C LEU A 244 -4.83 -5.23 12.17
N PHE A 245 -4.43 -4.87 10.94
CA PHE A 245 -3.57 -3.71 10.72
C PHE A 245 -4.36 -2.40 10.66
N TYR A 246 -5.51 -2.39 9.98
CA TYR A 246 -6.27 -1.15 9.78
C TYR A 246 -7.42 -0.95 10.76
N ALA A 247 -7.88 -2.01 11.43
CA ALA A 247 -9.02 -1.98 12.35
C ALA A 247 -8.59 -1.91 13.84
N THR A 248 -7.41 -1.38 14.12
CA THR A 248 -6.89 -1.12 15.48
C THR A 248 -6.87 0.38 15.77
N ARG A 249 -6.96 0.76 17.05
CA ARG A 249 -6.83 2.17 17.50
C ARG A 249 -5.48 2.81 17.15
N PHE A 250 -4.45 2.01 16.90
CA PHE A 250 -3.10 2.45 16.57
C PHE A 250 -2.75 2.26 15.09
N ASN A 251 -3.74 2.16 14.22
CA ASN A 251 -3.54 1.90 12.80
C ASN A 251 -2.58 2.91 12.12
N TRP A 252 -2.63 4.19 12.45
CA TRP A 252 -1.71 5.19 11.92
C TRP A 252 -0.26 4.96 12.35
N LEU A 253 -0.02 4.46 13.60
CA LEU A 253 1.32 4.09 14.06
C LEU A 253 1.86 2.87 13.30
N ILE A 254 1.00 1.91 12.95
CA ILE A 254 1.38 0.77 12.12
C ILE A 254 1.90 1.27 10.77
N VAL A 255 1.19 2.20 10.12
CA VAL A 255 1.65 2.80 8.87
C VAL A 255 2.97 3.55 9.07
N ALA A 256 3.09 4.36 10.13
CA ALA A 256 4.32 5.09 10.44
C ALA A 256 5.52 4.14 10.61
N ILE A 257 5.36 3.04 11.35
CA ILE A 257 6.41 2.03 11.51
C ILE A 257 6.77 1.39 10.17
N VAL A 258 5.79 1.01 9.36
CA VAL A 258 6.03 0.40 8.04
C VAL A 258 6.73 1.36 7.09
N LEU A 259 6.34 2.65 7.09
CA LEU A 259 7.02 3.71 6.35
C LEU A 259 8.50 3.89 6.77
N ALA A 260 8.85 3.55 8.00
CA ALA A 260 10.23 3.58 8.50
C ALA A 260 11.00 2.30 8.17
N ILE A 261 10.44 1.11 8.49
CA ILE A 261 11.18 -0.15 8.31
C ILE A 261 11.37 -0.56 6.85
N GLY A 262 10.46 -0.20 5.96
CA GLY A 262 10.61 -0.47 4.53
C GLY A 262 11.91 0.14 3.95
N PRO A 263 12.15 1.46 4.10
CA PRO A 263 13.42 2.09 3.75
C PRO A 263 14.64 1.48 4.46
N VAL A 264 14.52 1.16 5.75
CA VAL A 264 15.63 0.54 6.52
C VAL A 264 16.04 -0.80 5.90
N ILE A 265 15.07 -1.66 5.51
CA ILE A 265 15.36 -2.91 4.81
C ILE A 265 16.02 -2.64 3.46
N ARG A 266 15.52 -1.67 2.68
CA ARG A 266 16.14 -1.32 1.39
C ARG A 266 17.55 -0.77 1.54
N HIS A 267 17.82 -0.04 2.61
CA HIS A 267 19.16 0.48 2.93
C HIS A 267 20.19 -0.63 3.10
N PHE A 268 19.81 -1.79 3.70
CA PHE A 268 20.71 -2.95 3.78
C PHE A 268 21.20 -3.38 2.39
N PHE A 269 20.25 -3.61 1.47
CA PHE A 269 20.57 -4.08 0.13
C PHE A 269 21.34 -3.02 -0.68
N ASN A 270 20.91 -1.77 -0.62
CA ASN A 270 21.55 -0.68 -1.34
C ASN A 270 23.02 -0.48 -0.88
N SER A 271 23.27 -0.47 0.43
CA SER A 271 24.62 -0.36 1.00
C SER A 271 25.52 -1.53 0.59
N ARG A 272 24.98 -2.76 0.60
CA ARG A 272 25.71 -3.96 0.18
C ARG A 272 26.08 -3.89 -1.31
N HIS A 273 25.15 -3.50 -2.18
CA HIS A 273 25.38 -3.38 -3.62
C HIS A 273 26.41 -2.27 -3.92
N GLU A 274 26.38 -1.18 -3.17
CA GLU A 274 27.35 -0.08 -3.30
C GLU A 274 28.78 -0.45 -2.82
N GLY A 275 28.91 -1.60 -2.12
CA GLY A 275 30.18 -2.04 -1.56
C GLY A 275 30.54 -1.37 -0.22
N LYS A 276 29.60 -0.69 0.42
CA LYS A 276 29.75 -0.04 1.74
C LYS A 276 29.63 -1.01 2.92
N GLY A 277 29.53 -2.32 2.66
CA GLY A 277 29.36 -3.36 3.66
C GLY A 277 27.90 -3.77 3.87
N SER A 278 27.68 -4.58 4.90
CA SER A 278 26.36 -5.14 5.23
C SER A 278 25.90 -4.59 6.58
N PRO A 279 25.06 -3.55 6.63
CA PRO A 279 24.60 -2.93 7.89
C PRO A 279 23.56 -3.82 8.60
N TRP A 280 23.99 -4.90 9.27
CA TRP A 280 23.13 -5.89 9.91
C TRP A 280 22.18 -5.31 10.97
N TRP A 281 22.51 -4.15 11.53
CA TRP A 281 21.62 -3.44 12.46
C TRP A 281 20.22 -3.15 11.88
N THR A 282 20.11 -3.02 10.56
CA THR A 282 18.85 -2.75 9.87
C THR A 282 17.84 -3.88 10.05
N TRP A 283 18.31 -5.13 10.11
CA TRP A 283 17.45 -6.29 10.38
C TRP A 283 16.96 -6.31 11.81
N GLY A 284 17.80 -5.87 12.78
CA GLY A 284 17.37 -5.69 14.18
C GLY A 284 16.27 -4.64 14.29
N VAL A 285 16.40 -3.49 13.60
CA VAL A 285 15.38 -2.45 13.55
C VAL A 285 14.09 -2.96 12.87
N ALA A 286 14.21 -3.70 11.76
CA ALA A 286 13.06 -4.26 11.06
C ALA A 286 12.32 -5.27 11.95
N ALA A 287 13.03 -6.17 12.64
CA ALA A 287 12.44 -7.14 13.56
C ALA A 287 11.72 -6.46 14.73
N ALA A 288 12.36 -5.46 15.35
CA ALA A 288 11.73 -4.68 16.43
C ALA A 288 10.49 -3.92 15.93
N GLY A 289 10.55 -3.33 14.74
CA GLY A 289 9.42 -2.65 14.11
C GLY A 289 8.27 -3.62 13.83
N MET A 290 8.53 -4.81 13.30
CA MET A 290 7.49 -5.83 13.07
C MET A 290 6.90 -6.35 14.38
N ALA A 291 7.69 -6.51 15.45
CA ALA A 291 7.18 -6.84 16.78
C ALA A 291 6.26 -5.72 17.31
N ALA A 292 6.62 -4.45 17.11
CA ALA A 292 5.77 -3.32 17.46
C ALA A 292 4.47 -3.30 16.63
N VAL A 293 4.53 -3.58 15.32
CA VAL A 293 3.33 -3.74 14.47
C VAL A 293 2.40 -4.82 15.03
N ALA A 294 2.94 -6.00 15.38
CA ALA A 294 2.16 -7.08 15.98
C ALA A 294 1.53 -6.65 17.32
N TRP A 295 2.29 -5.96 18.15
CA TRP A 295 1.81 -5.44 19.45
C TRP A 295 0.65 -4.44 19.27
N PHE A 296 0.82 -3.45 18.40
CA PHE A 296 -0.23 -2.45 18.15
C PHE A 296 -1.45 -3.04 17.44
N SER A 297 -1.27 -4.07 16.62
CA SER A 297 -2.38 -4.80 16.00
C SER A 297 -3.25 -5.53 17.03
N ALA A 298 -2.66 -5.98 18.14
CA ALA A 298 -3.37 -6.67 19.21
C ALA A 298 -4.13 -5.72 20.16
N ALA A 299 -3.97 -4.41 20.04
CA ALA A 299 -4.54 -3.42 20.96
C ALA A 299 -6.07 -3.23 20.83
N GLY A 300 -6.70 -3.85 19.83
CA GLY A 300 -8.15 -3.78 19.58
C GLY A 300 -8.62 -2.46 18.98
N PRO A 301 -9.91 -2.36 18.68
CA PRO A 301 -10.51 -1.23 17.99
C PRO A 301 -10.63 0.02 18.87
N ARG A 302 -10.90 1.18 18.27
CA ARG A 302 -11.15 2.45 18.99
C ARG A 302 -12.43 2.42 19.81
N THR A 303 -13.42 1.69 19.34
CA THR A 303 -14.79 1.64 19.90
C THR A 303 -14.90 0.86 21.21
N LEU A 304 -13.92 0.01 21.53
CA LEU A 304 -13.88 -0.73 22.79
C LEU A 304 -12.87 -0.12 23.76
N THR A 305 -13.35 0.74 24.65
CA THR A 305 -12.60 1.08 25.86
C THR A 305 -12.71 -0.09 26.81
N ILE A 306 -11.64 -0.85 27.00
CA ILE A 306 -11.62 -2.02 27.89
C ILE A 306 -11.68 -1.54 29.34
N GLY A 307 -12.90 -1.37 29.83
CA GLY A 307 -13.23 -1.44 31.25
C GLY A 307 -13.52 -2.89 31.66
N ALA A 308 -13.98 -3.13 32.86
CA ALA A 308 -14.51 -4.45 33.26
C ALA A 308 -15.67 -4.81 32.32
N LEU A 309 -15.60 -5.98 31.68
CA LEU A 309 -16.69 -6.49 30.86
C LEU A 309 -17.96 -6.63 31.69
N PRO A 310 -19.13 -6.23 31.16
CA PRO A 310 -20.40 -6.50 31.82
C PRO A 310 -20.61 -8.00 32.04
N PRO A 311 -21.55 -8.39 32.94
CA PRO A 311 -21.94 -9.79 33.07
C PRO A 311 -22.33 -10.39 31.71
N ALA A 312 -22.19 -11.74 31.60
CA ALA A 312 -22.56 -12.43 30.35
C ALA A 312 -24.04 -12.15 30.01
N PRO A 313 -24.32 -11.68 28.78
CA PRO A 313 -25.67 -11.41 28.33
C PRO A 313 -26.45 -12.72 28.11
N LYS A 314 -27.77 -12.65 28.02
CA LYS A 314 -28.57 -13.74 27.48
C LYS A 314 -28.28 -13.96 26.01
N PHE A 315 -28.26 -15.19 25.54
CA PHE A 315 -27.99 -15.48 24.14
C PHE A 315 -28.98 -14.82 23.18
N ALA A 316 -30.24 -14.64 23.61
CA ALA A 316 -31.25 -13.92 22.83
C ALA A 316 -30.83 -12.48 22.47
N ASP A 317 -30.13 -11.77 23.38
CA ASP A 317 -29.63 -10.42 23.12
C ASP A 317 -28.51 -10.45 22.06
N VAL A 318 -27.65 -11.46 22.15
CA VAL A 318 -26.57 -11.70 21.17
C VAL A 318 -27.15 -12.01 19.78
N SER A 319 -28.14 -12.93 19.74
CA SER A 319 -28.83 -13.31 18.51
C SER A 319 -29.50 -12.10 17.86
N ASN A 320 -30.20 -11.27 18.62
CA ASN A 320 -30.83 -10.04 18.11
C ASN A 320 -29.80 -9.07 17.51
N ILE A 321 -28.65 -8.87 18.14
CA ILE A 321 -27.58 -8.02 17.61
C ILE A 321 -27.05 -8.60 16.30
N VAL A 322 -26.71 -9.88 16.26
CA VAL A 322 -26.14 -10.50 15.06
C VAL A 322 -27.13 -10.52 13.90
N MET A 323 -28.41 -10.84 14.18
CA MET A 323 -29.47 -10.81 13.16
C MET A 323 -29.67 -9.42 12.59
N SER A 324 -29.66 -8.37 13.42
CA SER A 324 -29.86 -6.99 12.95
C SER A 324 -28.66 -6.36 12.30
N ARG A 325 -27.43 -6.74 12.67
CA ARG A 325 -26.19 -6.09 12.23
C ARG A 325 -25.39 -6.90 11.20
N CYS A 326 -25.57 -8.23 11.15
CA CYS A 326 -24.71 -9.11 10.35
C CYS A 326 -25.49 -9.92 9.31
N ALA A 327 -26.71 -10.43 9.64
CA ALA A 327 -27.45 -11.34 8.77
C ALA A 327 -27.85 -10.70 7.44
N MET A 328 -27.99 -9.37 7.37
CA MET A 328 -28.24 -8.63 6.12
C MET A 328 -27.27 -8.99 4.97
N CYS A 329 -25.99 -9.25 5.31
CA CYS A 329 -24.97 -9.68 4.37
C CYS A 329 -24.61 -11.18 4.53
N HIS A 330 -24.81 -11.75 5.73
CA HIS A 330 -24.37 -13.08 6.10
C HIS A 330 -25.53 -14.09 6.26
N ALA A 331 -26.61 -13.92 5.52
CA ALA A 331 -27.66 -14.92 5.34
C ALA A 331 -27.39 -15.78 4.12
N ALA A 332 -28.05 -16.94 4.04
CA ALA A 332 -28.00 -17.82 2.86
C ALA A 332 -28.42 -17.08 1.57
N GLU A 333 -29.41 -16.19 1.70
CA GLU A 333 -29.83 -15.25 0.67
C GLU A 333 -29.63 -13.82 1.20
N PRO A 334 -28.46 -13.18 0.94
CA PRO A 334 -28.19 -11.83 1.42
C PRO A 334 -29.19 -10.82 0.85
N VAL A 335 -29.72 -9.94 1.70
CA VAL A 335 -30.61 -8.84 1.27
C VAL A 335 -29.84 -7.57 0.90
N TRP A 336 -28.55 -7.51 1.18
CA TRP A 336 -27.71 -6.38 0.81
C TRP A 336 -27.51 -6.35 -0.71
N ALA A 337 -27.81 -5.20 -1.31
CA ALA A 337 -27.67 -5.03 -2.77
C ALA A 337 -26.23 -5.30 -3.25
N GLY A 338 -26.11 -6.11 -4.29
CA GLY A 338 -24.82 -6.46 -4.89
C GLY A 338 -24.15 -7.69 -4.29
N LEU A 339 -24.75 -8.38 -3.32
CA LEU A 339 -24.27 -9.67 -2.80
C LEU A 339 -25.16 -10.81 -3.32
N ALA A 340 -24.58 -11.73 -4.09
CA ALA A 340 -25.28 -12.93 -4.59
C ALA A 340 -25.17 -14.11 -3.62
N ALA A 341 -24.21 -14.05 -2.68
CA ALA A 341 -23.95 -15.09 -1.69
C ALA A 341 -23.30 -14.46 -0.46
N PRO A 342 -23.35 -15.13 0.71
CA PRO A 342 -22.72 -14.64 1.92
C PRO A 342 -21.20 -14.52 1.73
N PRO A 343 -20.59 -13.35 2.10
CA PRO A 343 -19.15 -13.15 1.95
C PRO A 343 -18.35 -14.25 2.62
N LYS A 344 -17.39 -14.84 1.87
CA LYS A 344 -16.54 -15.96 2.32
C LYS A 344 -17.33 -17.21 2.77
N GLY A 345 -18.59 -17.34 2.39
CA GLY A 345 -19.44 -18.44 2.82
C GLY A 345 -19.79 -18.46 4.32
N VAL A 346 -19.61 -17.35 5.01
CA VAL A 346 -19.93 -17.24 6.45
C VAL A 346 -21.41 -16.93 6.61
N LEU A 347 -22.14 -17.84 7.25
CA LEU A 347 -23.57 -17.70 7.57
C LEU A 347 -23.73 -17.27 9.03
N LEU A 348 -24.62 -16.31 9.28
CA LEU A 348 -24.96 -15.78 10.61
C LEU A 348 -26.49 -15.56 10.77
N ASP A 349 -27.28 -16.33 10.06
CA ASP A 349 -28.75 -16.21 9.94
C ASP A 349 -29.52 -17.19 10.84
N THR A 350 -28.83 -17.97 11.66
CA THR A 350 -29.41 -18.86 12.67
C THR A 350 -28.59 -18.86 13.95
N ASP A 351 -29.21 -19.21 15.07
CA ASP A 351 -28.55 -19.34 16.37
C ASP A 351 -27.40 -20.36 16.34
N GLU A 352 -27.53 -21.41 15.56
CA GLU A 352 -26.50 -22.41 15.36
C GLU A 352 -25.30 -21.82 14.59
N HIS A 353 -25.55 -21.09 13.51
CA HIS A 353 -24.52 -20.43 12.71
C HIS A 353 -23.77 -19.37 13.53
N ILE A 354 -24.50 -18.60 14.36
CA ILE A 354 -23.87 -17.59 15.24
C ILE A 354 -22.88 -18.24 16.19
N ARG A 355 -23.26 -19.34 16.82
CA ARG A 355 -22.36 -20.07 17.76
C ARG A 355 -21.19 -20.73 17.04
N LEU A 356 -21.45 -21.36 15.89
CA LEU A 356 -20.41 -21.97 15.07
C LEU A 356 -19.33 -20.95 14.67
N HIS A 357 -19.75 -19.73 14.33
CA HIS A 357 -18.87 -18.67 13.86
C HIS A 357 -18.46 -17.67 14.97
N ALA A 358 -18.69 -17.99 16.26
CA ALA A 358 -18.26 -17.16 17.38
C ALA A 358 -16.79 -16.69 17.31
N PRO A 359 -15.81 -17.55 16.94
CA PRO A 359 -14.42 -17.10 16.78
C PRO A 359 -14.24 -16.04 15.67
N LEU A 360 -15.02 -16.13 14.58
CA LEU A 360 -14.98 -15.14 13.50
C LEU A 360 -15.63 -13.81 13.90
N ILE A 361 -16.75 -13.88 14.64
CA ILE A 361 -17.39 -12.70 15.25
C ILE A 361 -16.40 -12.02 16.19
N ALA A 362 -15.71 -12.80 17.06
CA ALA A 362 -14.69 -12.27 17.95
C ALA A 362 -13.59 -11.52 17.20
N ALA A 363 -13.06 -12.12 16.13
CA ALA A 363 -11.96 -11.53 15.36
C ALA A 363 -12.39 -10.27 14.58
N ALA A 364 -13.58 -10.29 13.96
CA ALA A 364 -13.99 -9.28 13.02
C ALA A 364 -14.82 -8.13 13.61
N ALA A 365 -15.57 -8.38 14.69
CA ALA A 365 -16.50 -7.41 15.26
C ALA A 365 -16.18 -6.98 16.71
N VAL A 366 -15.29 -7.70 17.40
CA VAL A 366 -14.93 -7.41 18.81
C VAL A 366 -13.45 -7.06 18.95
N ARG A 367 -12.54 -7.89 18.44
CA ARG A 367 -11.09 -7.64 18.46
C ARG A 367 -10.64 -6.65 17.41
N SER A 368 -11.49 -6.42 16.43
CA SER A 368 -11.35 -5.39 15.40
C SER A 368 -12.72 -4.80 15.09
N ASP A 369 -12.77 -3.65 14.43
CA ASP A 369 -13.99 -3.04 13.90
C ASP A 369 -14.12 -3.25 12.37
N ALA A 370 -13.53 -4.33 11.86
CA ALA A 370 -13.60 -4.68 10.45
C ALA A 370 -15.01 -5.06 9.97
N MET A 371 -15.86 -5.49 10.90
CA MET A 371 -17.27 -5.79 10.65
C MET A 371 -18.18 -5.06 11.67
N PRO A 372 -19.31 -4.55 11.22
CA PRO A 372 -19.73 -4.40 9.82
C PRO A 372 -18.77 -3.48 9.04
N PRO A 373 -18.55 -3.72 7.73
CA PRO A 373 -17.61 -2.90 6.95
C PRO A 373 -18.08 -1.44 6.93
N GLY A 374 -17.15 -0.49 7.23
CA GLY A 374 -17.51 0.92 7.35
C GLY A 374 -18.61 1.22 8.38
N ASN A 375 -18.86 0.32 9.32
CA ASN A 375 -19.95 0.33 10.28
C ASN A 375 -21.34 0.61 9.64
N ILE A 376 -21.56 0.09 8.44
CA ILE A 376 -22.71 0.43 7.60
C ILE A 376 -24.08 0.05 8.20
N THR A 377 -24.09 -0.93 9.11
CA THR A 377 -25.31 -1.31 9.86
C THR A 377 -25.42 -0.59 11.19
N GLU A 378 -24.56 0.42 11.45
CA GLU A 378 -24.59 1.28 12.62
C GLU A 378 -24.52 0.51 13.96
N MET A 379 -23.65 -0.52 14.03
CA MET A 379 -23.38 -1.27 15.22
C MET A 379 -22.81 -0.36 16.31
N THR A 380 -23.44 -0.35 17.50
CA THR A 380 -23.06 0.53 18.59
C THR A 380 -21.91 -0.04 19.43
N PRO A 381 -21.18 0.81 20.19
CA PRO A 381 -20.17 0.32 21.14
C PRO A 381 -20.74 -0.63 22.19
N ASP A 382 -21.98 -0.41 22.65
CA ASP A 382 -22.63 -1.26 23.67
C ASP A 382 -22.96 -2.64 23.09
N GLU A 383 -23.42 -2.70 21.82
CA GLU A 383 -23.62 -3.97 21.11
C GLU A 383 -22.31 -4.75 20.97
N ARG A 384 -21.18 -4.08 20.68
CA ARG A 384 -19.85 -4.73 20.63
C ARG A 384 -19.41 -5.21 22.01
N LEU A 385 -19.70 -4.46 23.08
CA LEU A 385 -19.43 -4.86 24.45
C LEU A 385 -20.26 -6.08 24.86
N THR A 386 -21.53 -6.13 24.45
CA THR A 386 -22.42 -7.29 24.67
C THR A 386 -21.84 -8.54 24.00
N LEU A 387 -21.43 -8.44 22.73
CA LEU A 387 -20.74 -9.54 22.04
C LEU A 387 -19.43 -9.93 22.73
N ALA A 388 -18.64 -8.95 23.20
CA ALA A 388 -17.38 -9.20 23.91
C ALA A 388 -17.60 -9.98 25.19
N SER A 389 -18.64 -9.62 25.97
CA SER A 389 -18.99 -10.30 27.23
C SER A 389 -19.46 -11.73 26.99
N TRP A 390 -20.29 -11.95 25.98
CA TRP A 390 -20.73 -13.28 25.58
C TRP A 390 -19.55 -14.19 25.19
N LEU A 391 -18.64 -13.66 24.36
CA LEU A 391 -17.44 -14.38 23.90
C LEU A 391 -16.48 -14.68 25.05
N ALA A 392 -16.29 -13.74 25.98
CA ALA A 392 -15.47 -13.94 27.18
C ALA A 392 -16.01 -15.00 28.13
N ALA A 393 -17.35 -15.17 28.17
CA ALA A 393 -18.02 -16.23 28.92
C ALA A 393 -17.97 -17.61 28.22
N GLY A 394 -17.27 -17.74 27.09
CA GLY A 394 -17.17 -19.00 26.36
C GLY A 394 -18.30 -19.23 25.34
N ALA A 395 -18.99 -18.18 24.91
CA ALA A 395 -20.09 -18.19 23.93
C ALA A 395 -21.25 -19.18 24.34
N PRO A 396 -21.81 -19.05 25.54
CA PRO A 396 -22.86 -19.97 25.99
C PRO A 396 -24.12 -19.93 25.13
N ALA A 397 -24.87 -21.01 25.12
CA ALA A 397 -26.11 -21.17 24.37
C ALA A 397 -27.38 -20.66 25.11
N GLN A 398 -27.26 -20.29 26.38
CA GLN A 398 -28.35 -19.82 27.23
C GLN A 398 -28.12 -18.42 27.70
#